data_36ef3e394f16ee2825b555f7a9236397
#
_entry.id   36ef3e394f16ee2825b555f7a9236397
#
_cell.length_a   1.000
_cell.length_b   1.000
_cell.length_c   1.000
_cell.angle_alpha   90.00
_cell.angle_beta   90.00
_cell.angle_gamma   90.00
#
_symmetry.space_group_name_H-M   'P 1'
#
loop_
_entity.id
_entity.type
_entity.pdbx_description
1 polymer ?
#
loop_
_entity_poly.entity_id
_entity_poly.type
_entity_poly.pdbx_seq_one_letter_code
_entity_poly.pdbx_strand_id
1 'polypeptide(L)'
;MSDVIEYKCPSCNASMVFDSKSQHMKCPYCDTEMTVEEFQRTQKSEDTQTDFEENWHSMSTGEWQNDEINGMRVYSCQSCGSEIVADETTGATTCPFCNNKITMKGQFAGDLKPDYIIPFKLDKKAAKEKYYKHLEGKKYLPKVFKKENHVDEIKGVYIPFWLFDADADARITYEAEKVHSHTSGDTEYTTREIYSVYREGSISFDHVPADGSRKMDDTLMESIEPYDFKDAVPFQQAYLAGYLADRYDVNVDERIDRARERISVCAEQAFRKTVRGYNGGVSVKDRNVQIHNASYWYAMYPVWLLNTTWKGCLLYTSDAADE
;
A
#
# COMPACT_ATOMS: atom_id res chain seq x y z
N MET A 1 48.37 -6.72 0.16
CA MET A 1 47.80 -8.07 0.28
C MET A 1 46.96 -8.27 -0.96
N SER A 2 47.27 -9.25 -1.79
CA SER A 2 46.50 -9.51 -3.01
C SER A 2 45.18 -10.14 -2.60
N ASP A 3 44.10 -9.45 -2.87
CA ASP A 3 42.73 -9.99 -2.69
C ASP A 3 42.60 -11.20 -3.64
N VAL A 4 42.43 -12.37 -3.04
CA VAL A 4 42.13 -13.59 -3.78
C VAL A 4 40.65 -13.53 -4.12
N ILE A 5 40.35 -13.34 -5.41
CA ILE A 5 38.96 -13.36 -5.90
C ILE A 5 38.49 -14.82 -5.82
N GLU A 6 37.56 -15.13 -4.91
CA GLU A 6 36.92 -16.44 -4.83
C GLU A 6 35.66 -16.46 -5.71
N TYR A 7 35.64 -17.37 -6.67
CA TYR A 7 34.47 -17.59 -7.54
C TYR A 7 33.50 -18.57 -6.88
N LYS A 8 32.39 -18.06 -6.28
CA LYS A 8 31.42 -18.88 -5.56
C LYS A 8 30.27 -19.35 -6.43
N CYS A 9 29.85 -20.60 -6.24
CA CYS A 9 28.72 -21.18 -6.95
C CYS A 9 27.38 -20.58 -6.46
N PRO A 10 26.53 -20.05 -7.35
CA PRO A 10 25.25 -19.48 -6.96
C PRO A 10 24.26 -20.51 -6.40
N SER A 11 24.47 -21.80 -6.67
CA SER A 11 23.56 -22.86 -6.20
C SER A 11 23.94 -23.44 -4.82
N CYS A 12 25.25 -23.54 -4.49
CA CYS A 12 25.71 -24.19 -3.26
C CYS A 12 26.80 -23.43 -2.50
N ASN A 13 27.18 -22.25 -2.98
CA ASN A 13 28.21 -21.37 -2.40
C ASN A 13 29.61 -21.95 -2.30
N ALA A 14 29.89 -23.09 -2.99
CA ALA A 14 31.23 -23.70 -3.08
C ALA A 14 32.05 -23.02 -4.18
N SER A 15 33.39 -23.11 -4.12
CA SER A 15 34.27 -22.53 -5.14
C SER A 15 34.06 -23.19 -6.49
N MET A 16 33.82 -22.39 -7.54
CA MET A 16 33.75 -22.83 -8.93
C MET A 16 35.12 -22.84 -9.60
N VAL A 17 35.27 -23.72 -10.56
CA VAL A 17 36.51 -23.84 -11.37
C VAL A 17 36.16 -23.72 -12.86
N PHE A 18 37.09 -23.16 -13.64
CA PHE A 18 36.94 -23.12 -15.09
C PHE A 18 37.34 -24.45 -15.70
N ASP A 19 36.42 -25.10 -16.41
CA ASP A 19 36.69 -26.31 -17.15
C ASP A 19 37.11 -25.97 -18.59
N SER A 20 38.38 -26.22 -18.92
CA SER A 20 38.92 -25.93 -20.23
C SER A 20 38.36 -26.79 -21.37
N LYS A 21 37.71 -27.93 -21.06
CA LYS A 21 37.09 -28.79 -22.07
C LYS A 21 35.70 -28.29 -22.47
N SER A 22 34.89 -27.93 -21.50
CA SER A 22 33.54 -27.38 -21.75
C SER A 22 33.57 -25.88 -22.00
N GLN A 23 34.66 -25.17 -21.65
CA GLN A 23 34.79 -23.71 -21.70
C GLN A 23 33.79 -22.99 -20.79
N HIS A 24 33.32 -23.68 -19.72
CA HIS A 24 32.35 -23.17 -18.75
C HIS A 24 32.98 -23.14 -17.34
N MET A 25 32.37 -22.33 -16.49
CA MET A 25 32.55 -22.39 -15.03
C MET A 25 31.77 -23.60 -14.52
N LYS A 26 32.42 -24.48 -13.78
CA LYS A 26 31.82 -25.69 -13.22
C LYS A 26 32.02 -25.75 -11.71
N CYS A 27 30.96 -26.12 -11.00
CA CYS A 27 31.05 -26.40 -9.59
C CYS A 27 31.37 -27.88 -9.35
N PRO A 28 32.49 -28.23 -8.69
CA PRO A 28 32.86 -29.62 -8.44
C PRO A 28 31.97 -30.32 -7.39
N TYR A 29 31.11 -29.58 -6.71
CA TYR A 29 30.25 -30.10 -5.61
C TYR A 29 28.80 -30.37 -6.01
N CYS A 30 28.23 -29.53 -6.87
CA CYS A 30 26.82 -29.65 -7.27
C CYS A 30 26.64 -29.75 -8.80
N ASP A 31 27.74 -29.90 -9.56
CA ASP A 31 27.75 -29.99 -11.00
C ASP A 31 27.09 -28.86 -11.79
N THR A 32 26.81 -27.71 -11.13
CA THR A 32 26.30 -26.52 -11.81
C THR A 32 27.32 -26.04 -12.83
N GLU A 33 26.91 -25.92 -14.08
CA GLU A 33 27.71 -25.35 -15.18
C GLU A 33 27.06 -24.07 -15.71
N MET A 34 27.86 -23.07 -16.02
CA MET A 34 27.41 -21.81 -16.63
C MET A 34 28.53 -21.17 -17.43
N THR A 35 28.21 -20.33 -18.40
CA THR A 35 29.21 -19.58 -19.15
C THR A 35 29.93 -18.57 -18.26
N VAL A 36 31.14 -18.16 -18.65
CA VAL A 36 31.89 -17.12 -17.93
C VAL A 36 31.12 -15.81 -17.88
N GLU A 37 30.37 -15.49 -18.94
CA GLU A 37 29.54 -14.27 -19.02
C GLU A 37 28.34 -14.32 -18.07
N GLU A 38 27.64 -15.44 -17.98
CA GLU A 38 26.57 -15.67 -17.03
C GLU A 38 27.08 -15.61 -15.60
N PHE A 39 28.22 -16.22 -15.34
CA PHE A 39 28.88 -16.19 -14.05
C PHE A 39 29.27 -14.75 -13.65
N GLN A 40 29.85 -13.97 -14.55
CA GLN A 40 30.20 -12.56 -14.30
C GLN A 40 28.95 -11.69 -14.03
N ARG A 41 27.82 -11.97 -14.67
CA ARG A 41 26.56 -11.29 -14.38
C ARG A 41 26.08 -11.62 -12.98
N THR A 42 26.19 -12.87 -12.55
CA THR A 42 25.80 -13.31 -11.21
C THR A 42 26.67 -12.69 -10.12
N GLN A 43 27.98 -12.56 -10.36
CA GLN A 43 28.92 -11.92 -9.42
C GLN A 43 28.76 -10.40 -9.37
N LYS A 44 28.49 -9.75 -10.50
CA LYS A 44 28.20 -8.31 -10.51
C LYS A 44 26.93 -7.94 -9.73
N SER A 45 26.02 -8.89 -9.51
CA SER A 45 24.84 -8.70 -8.67
C SER A 45 25.12 -8.84 -7.17
N GLU A 46 26.27 -9.44 -6.77
CA GLU A 46 26.66 -9.54 -5.36
C GLU A 46 27.56 -8.39 -4.89
N ASP A 47 28.33 -7.77 -5.81
CA ASP A 47 29.29 -6.69 -5.50
C ASP A 47 28.74 -5.26 -5.70
N THR A 48 27.52 -5.11 -6.19
CA THR A 48 26.82 -3.81 -6.17
C THR A 48 25.75 -3.79 -5.09
N GLN A 49 26.15 -3.87 -3.82
CA GLN A 49 25.61 -2.98 -2.82
C GLN A 49 26.21 -1.59 -3.10
N THR A 50 25.90 -1.02 -4.27
CA THR A 50 25.75 0.42 -4.32
C THR A 50 24.54 0.66 -3.45
N ASP A 51 24.73 1.33 -2.32
CA ASP A 51 23.70 2.13 -1.67
C ASP A 51 23.12 3.03 -2.77
N PHE A 52 22.17 2.50 -3.53
CA PHE A 52 21.20 3.33 -4.21
C PHE A 52 20.43 3.96 -3.05
N GLU A 53 20.85 5.15 -2.65
CA GLU A 53 19.96 6.03 -1.91
C GLU A 53 18.72 6.10 -2.81
N GLU A 54 17.67 5.40 -2.40
CA GLU A 54 16.35 5.50 -3.00
C GLU A 54 15.87 6.92 -2.74
N ASN A 55 16.25 7.83 -3.62
CA ASN A 55 15.81 9.22 -3.56
C ASN A 55 14.38 9.26 -4.07
N TRP A 56 13.43 9.26 -3.14
CA TRP A 56 12.03 9.52 -3.42
C TRP A 56 11.87 11.00 -3.75
N HIS A 57 11.56 11.29 -5.00
CA HIS A 57 11.41 12.66 -5.49
C HIS A 57 9.98 13.13 -5.37
N SER A 58 9.79 14.32 -4.76
CA SER A 58 8.50 14.99 -4.82
C SER A 58 8.19 15.41 -6.25
N MET A 59 7.04 14.95 -6.74
CA MET A 59 6.48 15.45 -8.01
C MET A 59 5.51 16.61 -7.76
N SER A 60 5.17 16.88 -6.50
CA SER A 60 4.29 17.97 -6.10
C SER A 60 4.93 19.32 -6.40
N THR A 61 4.26 20.11 -7.22
CA THR A 61 4.68 21.47 -7.61
C THR A 61 3.69 22.54 -7.17
N GLY A 62 2.61 22.14 -6.49
CA GLY A 62 1.52 23.01 -6.10
C GLY A 62 1.86 23.89 -4.92
N GLU A 63 1.90 25.22 -5.13
CA GLU A 63 1.85 26.21 -4.06
C GLU A 63 0.43 26.75 -3.90
N TRP A 64 0.04 26.98 -2.63
CA TRP A 64 -1.25 27.60 -2.35
C TRP A 64 -1.26 29.06 -2.80
N GLN A 65 -2.30 29.47 -3.53
CA GLN A 65 -2.51 30.87 -3.86
C GLN A 65 -3.30 31.58 -2.73
N ASN A 66 -3.09 32.87 -2.59
CA ASN A 66 -3.70 33.63 -1.49
C ASN A 66 -5.24 33.61 -1.51
N ASP A 67 -5.86 33.56 -2.68
CA ASP A 67 -7.32 33.45 -2.84
C ASP A 67 -7.84 32.06 -2.44
N GLU A 68 -7.09 31.00 -2.69
CA GLU A 68 -7.43 29.65 -2.24
C GLU A 68 -7.37 29.50 -0.71
N ILE A 69 -6.40 30.17 -0.07
CA ILE A 69 -6.24 30.14 1.40
C ILE A 69 -7.38 30.89 2.11
N ASN A 70 -7.79 32.04 1.56
CA ASN A 70 -8.73 32.94 2.21
C ASN A 70 -10.14 32.34 2.44
N GLY A 71 -10.53 31.37 1.63
CA GLY A 71 -11.84 30.68 1.76
C GLY A 71 -11.84 29.49 2.70
N MET A 72 -10.71 29.15 3.35
CA MET A 72 -10.58 27.97 4.19
C MET A 72 -10.41 28.30 5.67
N ARG A 73 -11.00 27.47 6.52
CA ARG A 73 -10.94 27.57 8.00
C ARG A 73 -10.37 26.28 8.56
N VAL A 74 -9.53 26.40 9.58
CA VAL A 74 -8.96 25.27 10.33
C VAL A 74 -9.67 25.15 11.66
N TYR A 75 -10.14 23.97 11.95
CA TYR A 75 -10.73 23.58 13.22
C TYR A 75 -9.80 22.62 13.95
N SER A 76 -9.70 22.76 15.26
CA SER A 76 -8.90 21.88 16.11
C SER A 76 -9.78 21.14 17.09
N CYS A 77 -9.54 19.83 17.20
CA CYS A 77 -10.19 18.99 18.20
C CYS A 77 -9.30 18.83 19.44
N GLN A 78 -9.75 19.41 20.56
CA GLN A 78 -9.01 19.33 21.83
C GLN A 78 -8.93 17.91 22.42
N SER A 79 -9.79 16.99 21.95
CA SER A 79 -9.88 15.63 22.47
C SER A 79 -8.89 14.67 21.79
N CYS A 80 -8.82 14.67 20.44
CA CYS A 80 -7.96 13.76 19.69
C CYS A 80 -6.82 14.47 18.94
N GLY A 81 -6.74 15.80 19.02
CA GLY A 81 -5.69 16.60 18.37
C GLY A 81 -5.83 16.76 16.85
N SER A 82 -6.93 16.31 16.24
CA SER A 82 -7.14 16.45 14.79
C SER A 82 -7.24 17.91 14.39
N GLU A 83 -6.64 18.27 13.26
CA GLU A 83 -6.84 19.53 12.56
C GLU A 83 -7.64 19.28 11.28
N ILE A 84 -8.79 19.91 11.18
CA ILE A 84 -9.77 19.69 10.12
C ILE A 84 -9.90 20.98 9.33
N VAL A 85 -9.82 20.88 8.04
CA VAL A 85 -10.01 21.98 7.12
C VAL A 85 -11.42 21.90 6.53
N ALA A 86 -12.10 23.03 6.44
CA ALA A 86 -13.35 23.16 5.74
C ALA A 86 -13.42 24.51 5.04
N ASP A 87 -14.26 24.62 4.02
CA ASP A 87 -14.57 25.91 3.42
C ASP A 87 -15.34 26.79 4.42
N GLU A 88 -15.36 28.11 4.15
CA GLU A 88 -16.00 29.09 5.03
C GLU A 88 -17.51 28.86 5.22
N THR A 89 -18.16 28.20 4.26
CA THR A 89 -19.61 27.91 4.28
C THR A 89 -19.92 26.61 5.01
N THR A 90 -18.96 25.73 5.18
CA THR A 90 -19.10 24.43 5.86
C THR A 90 -18.87 24.61 7.35
N GLY A 91 -19.94 24.69 8.11
CA GLY A 91 -19.88 24.74 9.58
C GLY A 91 -19.51 23.39 10.19
N ALA A 92 -18.26 23.25 10.63
CA ALA A 92 -17.82 22.05 11.34
C ALA A 92 -18.02 22.24 12.85
N THR A 93 -18.95 21.50 13.46
CA THR A 93 -19.27 21.60 14.90
C THR A 93 -18.72 20.44 15.71
N THR A 94 -18.50 19.30 15.09
CA THR A 94 -18.01 18.06 15.72
C THR A 94 -16.92 17.40 14.91
N CYS A 95 -15.94 16.82 15.61
CA CYS A 95 -14.83 16.09 15.00
C CYS A 95 -15.32 14.87 14.22
N PRO A 96 -14.89 14.64 12.99
CA PRO A 96 -15.26 13.45 12.23
C PRO A 96 -14.65 12.16 12.82
N PHE A 97 -13.56 12.26 13.58
CA PHE A 97 -12.85 11.11 14.12
C PHE A 97 -13.33 10.66 15.50
N CYS A 98 -13.54 11.59 16.44
CA CYS A 98 -13.91 11.24 17.82
C CYS A 98 -15.28 11.77 18.27
N ASN A 99 -15.99 12.43 17.38
CA ASN A 99 -17.31 13.05 17.59
C ASN A 99 -17.40 14.12 18.69
N ASN A 100 -16.27 14.55 19.27
CA ASN A 100 -16.23 15.66 20.23
C ASN A 100 -16.34 17.01 19.52
N LYS A 101 -16.74 18.03 20.28
CA LYS A 101 -16.82 19.40 19.74
C LYS A 101 -15.47 19.90 19.29
N ILE A 102 -15.44 20.59 18.16
CA ILE A 102 -14.25 21.24 17.62
C ILE A 102 -14.38 22.75 17.70
N THR A 103 -13.22 23.42 17.76
CA THR A 103 -13.13 24.87 17.81
C THR A 103 -12.36 25.39 16.61
N MET A 104 -12.82 26.50 16.05
CA MET A 104 -12.11 27.16 14.96
C MET A 104 -10.77 27.69 15.49
N LYS A 105 -9.67 27.29 14.86
CA LYS A 105 -8.30 27.72 15.22
C LYS A 105 -7.89 28.99 14.47
N GLY A 106 -8.35 29.14 13.24
CA GLY A 106 -8.01 30.29 12.40
C GLY A 106 -8.21 30.01 10.90
N GLN A 107 -7.58 30.84 10.10
CA GLN A 107 -7.49 30.61 8.66
C GLN A 107 -6.47 29.52 8.37
N PHE A 108 -6.63 28.82 7.26
CA PHE A 108 -5.66 27.85 6.79
C PHE A 108 -4.34 28.57 6.45
N ALA A 109 -3.23 28.02 6.89
CA ALA A 109 -1.90 28.54 6.60
C ALA A 109 -0.97 27.38 6.17
N GLY A 110 -0.59 27.40 4.92
CA GLY A 110 0.68 26.96 4.39
C GLY A 110 1.19 25.54 4.61
N ASP A 111 0.37 24.48 4.37
CA ASP A 111 0.90 23.13 4.17
C ASP A 111 1.08 22.85 2.67
N LEU A 112 1.64 21.69 2.35
CA LEU A 112 1.72 21.22 0.97
C LEU A 112 0.32 21.16 0.36
N LYS A 113 0.16 21.70 -0.83
CA LYS A 113 -1.10 21.64 -1.58
C LYS A 113 -1.26 20.24 -2.18
N PRO A 114 -2.45 19.62 -2.08
CA PRO A 114 -2.70 18.37 -2.80
C PRO A 114 -2.54 18.55 -4.30
N ASP A 115 -1.96 17.55 -4.97
CA ASP A 115 -1.86 17.50 -6.43
C ASP A 115 -3.17 17.02 -7.03
N TYR A 116 -3.77 16.00 -6.39
CA TYR A 116 -4.97 15.33 -6.85
C TYR A 116 -6.04 15.24 -5.77
N ILE A 117 -7.28 15.12 -6.23
CA ILE A 117 -8.43 14.82 -5.41
C ILE A 117 -9.34 13.85 -6.17
N ILE A 118 -9.88 12.85 -5.49
CA ILE A 118 -10.96 12.03 -6.02
C ILE A 118 -12.28 12.62 -5.50
N PRO A 119 -13.14 13.20 -6.36
CA PRO A 119 -14.40 13.78 -5.93
C PRO A 119 -15.36 12.74 -5.34
N PHE A 120 -16.15 13.14 -4.34
CA PHE A 120 -17.26 12.31 -3.87
C PHE A 120 -18.23 11.98 -5.01
N LYS A 121 -18.46 10.69 -5.27
CA LYS A 121 -19.49 10.21 -6.22
C LYS A 121 -20.81 9.91 -5.52
N LEU A 122 -20.77 9.52 -4.26
CA LEU A 122 -21.93 9.22 -3.47
C LEU A 122 -22.31 10.44 -2.62
N ASP A 123 -23.58 10.82 -2.66
CA ASP A 123 -24.11 11.78 -1.71
C ASP A 123 -24.37 11.12 -0.34
N LYS A 124 -24.64 11.93 0.66
CA LYS A 124 -24.93 11.46 2.04
C LYS A 124 -26.10 10.46 2.11
N LYS A 125 -27.09 10.60 1.24
CA LYS A 125 -28.25 9.71 1.19
C LYS A 125 -27.87 8.34 0.66
N ALA A 126 -27.15 8.29 -0.45
CA ALA A 126 -26.67 7.06 -1.05
C ALA A 126 -25.68 6.31 -0.11
N ALA A 127 -24.79 7.05 0.58
CA ALA A 127 -23.91 6.47 1.59
C ALA A 127 -24.69 5.80 2.73
N LYS A 128 -25.77 6.44 3.24
CA LYS A 128 -26.63 5.83 4.25
C LYS A 128 -27.34 4.57 3.73
N GLU A 129 -27.84 4.60 2.50
CA GLU A 129 -28.50 3.44 1.89
C GLU A 129 -27.54 2.26 1.75
N LYS A 130 -26.28 2.49 1.29
CA LYS A 130 -25.23 1.47 1.26
C LYS A 130 -24.90 0.93 2.65
N TYR A 131 -24.78 1.81 3.65
CA TYR A 131 -24.56 1.40 5.04
C TYR A 131 -25.65 0.47 5.55
N TYR A 132 -26.93 0.83 5.37
CA TYR A 132 -28.05 -0.03 5.79
C TYR A 132 -28.04 -1.37 5.06
N LYS A 133 -27.77 -1.37 3.76
CA LYS A 133 -27.62 -2.60 2.96
C LYS A 133 -26.49 -3.49 3.50
N HIS A 134 -25.37 -2.89 3.88
CA HIS A 134 -24.25 -3.65 4.49
C HIS A 134 -24.65 -4.29 5.83
N LEU A 135 -25.59 -3.69 6.57
CA LEU A 135 -26.08 -4.24 7.83
C LEU A 135 -27.21 -5.28 7.68
N GLU A 136 -27.73 -5.48 6.48
CA GLU A 136 -28.73 -6.50 6.20
C GLU A 136 -28.19 -7.90 6.47
N GLY A 137 -29.04 -8.77 7.01
CA GLY A 137 -28.63 -10.16 7.33
C GLY A 137 -27.75 -10.34 8.56
N LYS A 138 -27.18 -9.26 9.13
CA LYS A 138 -26.36 -9.33 10.35
C LYS A 138 -27.24 -9.45 11.61
N LYS A 139 -27.55 -10.70 12.01
CA LYS A 139 -28.51 -11.01 13.10
C LYS A 139 -28.01 -10.61 14.50
N TYR A 140 -26.69 -10.64 14.72
CA TYR A 140 -26.08 -10.37 16.03
C TYR A 140 -25.62 -8.92 16.23
N LEU A 141 -25.90 -8.04 15.26
CA LEU A 141 -25.51 -6.65 15.34
C LEU A 141 -26.36 -5.90 16.40
N PRO A 142 -25.74 -5.17 17.34
CA PRO A 142 -26.47 -4.37 18.31
C PRO A 142 -27.38 -3.31 17.66
N LYS A 143 -28.55 -3.10 18.26
CA LYS A 143 -29.56 -2.19 17.70
C LYS A 143 -29.08 -0.74 17.52
N VAL A 144 -28.04 -0.31 18.28
CA VAL A 144 -27.48 1.05 18.16
C VAL A 144 -26.99 1.35 16.75
N PHE A 145 -26.42 0.38 16.06
CA PHE A 145 -25.90 0.54 14.69
C PHE A 145 -27.02 0.73 13.64
N LYS A 146 -28.25 0.39 13.97
CA LYS A 146 -29.42 0.51 13.07
C LYS A 146 -30.30 1.72 13.38
N LYS A 147 -29.95 2.52 14.41
CA LYS A 147 -30.73 3.70 14.77
C LYS A 147 -30.51 4.82 13.77
N GLU A 148 -31.61 5.34 13.23
CA GLU A 148 -31.59 6.41 12.23
C GLU A 148 -30.82 7.65 12.69
N ASN A 149 -31.11 8.15 13.90
CA ASN A 149 -30.40 9.31 14.47
C ASN A 149 -28.88 9.13 14.55
N HIS A 150 -28.41 7.90 14.68
CA HIS A 150 -26.97 7.59 14.70
C HIS A 150 -26.38 7.62 13.30
N VAL A 151 -27.07 7.04 12.31
CA VAL A 151 -26.61 7.04 10.90
C VAL A 151 -26.67 8.45 10.29
N ASP A 152 -27.48 9.35 10.85
CA ASP A 152 -27.52 10.76 10.44
C ASP A 152 -26.23 11.52 10.75
N GLU A 153 -25.40 11.00 11.65
CA GLU A 153 -24.09 11.57 12.01
C GLU A 153 -22.98 11.23 11.00
N ILE A 154 -23.27 10.47 9.93
CA ILE A 154 -22.29 10.18 8.88
C ILE A 154 -21.74 11.46 8.25
N LYS A 155 -20.41 11.54 8.13
CA LYS A 155 -19.69 12.71 7.62
C LYS A 155 -18.84 12.32 6.43
N GLY A 156 -18.87 13.14 5.38
CA GLY A 156 -17.94 13.05 4.28
C GLY A 156 -16.65 13.79 4.63
N VAL A 157 -15.54 13.11 4.53
CA VAL A 157 -14.21 13.63 4.87
C VAL A 157 -13.24 13.28 3.78
N TYR A 158 -12.47 14.23 3.33
CA TYR A 158 -11.30 13.98 2.49
C TYR A 158 -10.12 13.63 3.40
N ILE A 159 -9.53 12.46 3.18
CA ILE A 159 -8.37 11.96 3.92
C ILE A 159 -7.12 12.14 3.07
N PRO A 160 -6.01 12.61 3.66
CA PRO A 160 -4.73 12.76 2.95
C PRO A 160 -4.10 11.40 2.64
N PHE A 161 -3.58 11.26 1.42
CA PHE A 161 -2.83 10.10 0.96
C PHE A 161 -1.55 10.53 0.25
N TRP A 162 -0.49 9.80 0.52
CA TRP A 162 0.72 9.80 -0.28
C TRP A 162 0.60 8.71 -1.34
N LEU A 163 0.85 9.06 -2.58
CA LEU A 163 0.80 8.15 -3.73
C LEU A 163 2.22 7.96 -4.24
N PHE A 164 2.65 6.72 -4.32
CA PHE A 164 4.02 6.39 -4.69
C PHE A 164 4.09 5.72 -6.05
N ASP A 165 4.90 6.29 -6.94
CA ASP A 165 5.27 5.71 -8.22
C ASP A 165 6.68 5.15 -8.13
N ALA A 166 6.93 3.97 -8.67
CA ALA A 166 8.26 3.37 -8.66
C ALA A 166 8.40 2.25 -9.68
N ASP A 167 9.62 2.02 -10.13
CA ASP A 167 10.01 0.80 -10.81
C ASP A 167 10.65 -0.17 -9.82
N ALA A 168 10.37 -1.45 -9.95
CA ALA A 168 10.91 -2.48 -9.08
C ALA A 168 11.48 -3.64 -9.88
N ASP A 169 12.75 -3.93 -9.65
CA ASP A 169 13.40 -5.15 -10.14
C ASP A 169 13.31 -6.22 -9.05
N ALA A 170 12.61 -7.30 -9.34
CA ALA A 170 12.36 -8.35 -8.36
C ALA A 170 12.99 -9.67 -8.77
N ARG A 171 13.64 -10.33 -7.80
CA ARG A 171 14.17 -11.68 -7.86
C ARG A 171 13.59 -12.49 -6.73
N ILE A 172 12.79 -13.49 -7.07
CA ILE A 172 12.02 -14.23 -6.07
C ILE A 172 12.15 -15.71 -6.30
N THR A 173 12.50 -16.42 -5.24
CA THR A 173 12.56 -17.88 -5.23
C THR A 173 11.36 -18.42 -4.49
N TYR A 174 10.59 -19.26 -5.16
CA TYR A 174 9.46 -19.95 -4.56
C TYR A 174 9.81 -21.41 -4.31
N GLU A 175 9.27 -21.95 -3.22
CA GLU A 175 9.16 -23.37 -3.00
C GLU A 175 7.76 -23.81 -3.44
N ALA A 176 7.68 -24.75 -4.37
CA ALA A 176 6.43 -25.21 -4.95
C ALA A 176 6.34 -26.74 -4.87
N GLU A 177 5.16 -27.26 -4.54
CA GLU A 177 4.95 -28.67 -4.32
C GLU A 177 4.07 -29.30 -5.42
N LYS A 178 4.47 -30.51 -5.85
CA LYS A 178 3.58 -31.46 -6.53
C LYS A 178 3.25 -32.61 -5.62
N VAL A 179 1.97 -32.86 -5.47
CA VAL A 179 1.46 -33.92 -4.60
C VAL A 179 0.79 -34.98 -5.48
N HIS A 180 1.22 -36.22 -5.34
CA HIS A 180 0.64 -37.37 -5.99
C HIS A 180 0.16 -38.35 -4.93
N SER A 181 -1.12 -38.69 -4.94
CA SER A 181 -1.68 -39.71 -4.06
C SER A 181 -2.17 -40.90 -4.87
N HIS A 182 -1.87 -42.10 -4.43
CA HIS A 182 -2.47 -43.34 -4.94
C HIS A 182 -2.81 -44.29 -3.81
N THR A 183 -3.86 -45.04 -3.98
CA THR A 183 -4.31 -46.04 -3.00
C THR A 183 -3.90 -47.42 -3.45
N SER A 184 -3.31 -48.19 -2.55
CA SER A 184 -2.98 -49.61 -2.75
C SER A 184 -3.56 -50.44 -1.60
N GLY A 185 -4.61 -51.19 -1.87
CA GLY A 185 -5.41 -51.85 -0.83
C GLY A 185 -6.09 -50.81 0.05
N ASP A 186 -5.93 -50.93 1.39
CA ASP A 186 -6.49 -50.03 2.39
C ASP A 186 -5.52 -48.87 2.76
N THR A 187 -4.41 -48.72 2.04
CA THR A 187 -3.37 -47.73 2.37
C THR A 187 -3.29 -46.68 1.24
N GLU A 188 -3.38 -45.41 1.65
CA GLU A 188 -3.13 -44.27 0.78
C GLU A 188 -1.66 -43.83 0.88
N TYR A 189 -0.98 -43.75 -0.26
CA TYR A 189 0.38 -43.28 -0.39
C TYR A 189 0.36 -41.89 -0.97
N THR A 190 0.97 -40.92 -0.27
CA THR A 190 1.12 -39.55 -0.75
C THR A 190 2.60 -39.25 -0.95
N THR A 191 3.00 -38.96 -2.17
CA THR A 191 4.33 -38.49 -2.54
C THR A 191 4.30 -36.99 -2.75
N ARG A 192 5.23 -36.27 -2.11
CA ARG A 192 5.41 -34.83 -2.28
C ARG A 192 6.76 -34.59 -2.94
N GLU A 193 6.74 -33.91 -4.08
CA GLU A 193 7.93 -33.43 -4.77
C GLU A 193 8.04 -31.93 -4.57
N ILE A 194 9.18 -31.47 -4.04
CA ILE A 194 9.44 -30.07 -3.73
C ILE A 194 10.34 -29.49 -4.81
N TYR A 195 9.93 -28.37 -5.38
CA TYR A 195 10.64 -27.65 -6.44
C TYR A 195 11.03 -26.25 -5.99
N SER A 196 12.24 -25.84 -6.34
CA SER A 196 12.64 -24.44 -6.23
C SER A 196 12.38 -23.76 -7.56
N VAL A 197 11.54 -22.72 -7.56
CA VAL A 197 11.11 -21.99 -8.75
C VAL A 197 11.58 -20.56 -8.67
N TYR A 198 12.49 -20.17 -9.55
CA TYR A 198 13.03 -18.84 -9.63
C TYR A 198 12.23 -17.97 -10.61
N ARG A 199 12.00 -16.71 -10.24
CA ARG A 199 11.40 -15.67 -11.07
C ARG A 199 12.17 -14.38 -10.95
N GLU A 200 12.39 -13.74 -12.09
CA GLU A 200 13.07 -12.45 -12.17
C GLU A 200 12.37 -11.58 -13.22
N GLY A 201 12.34 -10.27 -12.97
CA GLY A 201 11.78 -9.29 -13.91
C GLY A 201 11.56 -7.94 -13.25
N SER A 202 11.09 -6.99 -14.07
CA SER A 202 10.80 -5.63 -13.66
C SER A 202 9.29 -5.38 -13.70
N ILE A 203 8.79 -4.61 -12.73
CA ILE A 203 7.38 -4.18 -12.64
C ILE A 203 7.38 -2.70 -12.31
N SER A 204 6.58 -1.90 -13.04
CA SER A 204 6.30 -0.52 -12.68
C SER A 204 5.03 -0.44 -11.83
N PHE A 205 5.06 0.42 -10.85
CA PHE A 205 3.95 0.70 -9.94
C PHE A 205 3.57 2.17 -10.05
N ASP A 206 2.30 2.43 -10.24
CA ASP A 206 1.74 3.77 -10.31
C ASP A 206 0.75 3.97 -9.17
N HIS A 207 0.91 5.07 -8.45
CA HIS A 207 -0.02 5.55 -7.42
C HIS A 207 -0.31 4.54 -6.30
N VAL A 208 0.74 3.86 -5.80
CA VAL A 208 0.61 3.00 -4.61
C VAL A 208 0.26 3.86 -3.42
N PRO A 209 -0.96 3.76 -2.83
CA PRO A 209 -1.40 4.67 -1.80
C PRO A 209 -0.81 4.31 -0.43
N ALA A 210 -0.57 5.32 0.38
CA ALA A 210 -0.38 5.21 1.83
C ALA A 210 -1.05 6.41 2.50
N ASP A 211 -1.89 6.17 3.52
CA ASP A 211 -2.59 7.24 4.20
C ASP A 211 -1.64 8.20 4.92
N GLY A 212 -1.97 9.47 4.92
CA GLY A 212 -1.21 10.55 5.56
C GLY A 212 -1.74 10.95 6.94
N SER A 213 -2.62 10.13 7.56
CA SER A 213 -3.28 10.48 8.82
C SER A 213 -3.07 9.41 9.89
N ARG A 214 -2.69 9.82 11.10
CA ARG A 214 -2.63 8.95 12.29
C ARG A 214 -3.98 8.74 12.97
N LYS A 215 -5.03 9.41 12.49
CA LYS A 215 -6.35 9.42 13.13
C LYS A 215 -7.15 8.17 12.81
N MET A 216 -6.78 7.53 11.71
CA MET A 216 -7.41 6.30 11.25
C MET A 216 -6.43 5.14 11.40
N ASP A 217 -6.96 3.95 11.66
CA ASP A 217 -6.17 2.74 11.65
C ASP A 217 -5.76 2.38 10.21
N ASP A 218 -4.46 2.11 9.99
CA ASP A 218 -3.94 1.77 8.65
C ASP A 218 -4.71 0.60 8.01
N THR A 219 -5.11 -0.41 8.81
CA THR A 219 -5.86 -1.57 8.31
C THR A 219 -7.25 -1.17 7.82
N LEU A 220 -7.87 -0.20 8.50
CA LEU A 220 -9.18 0.32 8.09
C LEU A 220 -9.03 1.10 6.78
N MET A 221 -8.01 1.94 6.66
CA MET A 221 -7.75 2.71 5.43
C MET A 221 -7.42 1.80 4.25
N GLU A 222 -6.64 0.74 4.46
CA GLU A 222 -6.37 -0.26 3.42
C GLU A 222 -7.61 -1.07 3.01
N SER A 223 -8.59 -1.23 3.91
CA SER A 223 -9.81 -2.00 3.61
C SER A 223 -10.78 -1.29 2.68
N ILE A 224 -10.66 0.02 2.51
CA ILE A 224 -11.47 0.81 1.58
C ILE A 224 -10.81 0.98 0.20
N GLU A 225 -9.60 0.46 0.04
CA GLU A 225 -8.91 0.40 -1.24
C GLU A 225 -9.41 -0.82 -2.08
N PRO A 226 -9.25 -0.85 -3.40
CA PRO A 226 -8.60 0.18 -4.24
C PRO A 226 -9.57 1.30 -4.66
N TYR A 227 -9.04 2.53 -4.72
CA TYR A 227 -9.70 3.61 -5.45
C TYR A 227 -9.28 3.56 -6.93
N ASP A 228 -10.20 3.86 -7.85
CA ASP A 228 -9.83 4.00 -9.26
C ASP A 228 -9.21 5.38 -9.49
N PHE A 229 -7.90 5.43 -9.69
CA PHE A 229 -7.19 6.69 -9.92
C PHE A 229 -7.65 7.42 -11.21
N LYS A 230 -8.37 6.74 -12.12
CA LYS A 230 -8.99 7.41 -13.28
C LYS A 230 -10.01 8.47 -12.89
N ASP A 231 -10.55 8.39 -11.66
CA ASP A 231 -11.47 9.35 -11.10
C ASP A 231 -10.77 10.54 -10.44
N ALA A 232 -9.45 10.47 -10.28
CA ALA A 232 -8.65 11.56 -9.74
C ALA A 232 -8.60 12.73 -10.73
N VAL A 233 -8.79 13.91 -10.19
CA VAL A 233 -8.69 15.18 -10.92
C VAL A 233 -7.65 16.08 -10.24
N PRO A 234 -7.07 17.06 -10.94
CA PRO A 234 -6.23 18.07 -10.30
C PRO A 234 -7.01 18.76 -9.18
N PHE A 235 -6.34 18.93 -8.04
CA PHE A 235 -6.97 19.51 -6.85
C PHE A 235 -7.51 20.92 -7.14
N GLN A 236 -8.76 21.14 -6.73
CA GLN A 236 -9.39 22.45 -6.67
C GLN A 236 -10.17 22.58 -5.38
N GLN A 237 -10.06 23.72 -4.71
CA GLN A 237 -10.75 23.98 -3.44
C GLN A 237 -12.27 23.77 -3.53
N ALA A 238 -12.88 24.02 -4.67
CA ALA A 238 -14.32 23.85 -4.88
C ALA A 238 -14.83 22.45 -4.52
N TYR A 239 -14.00 21.42 -4.62
CA TYR A 239 -14.36 20.04 -4.25
C TYR A 239 -14.52 19.86 -2.73
N LEU A 240 -13.97 20.76 -1.91
CA LEU A 240 -14.12 20.71 -0.46
C LEU A 240 -15.46 21.29 0.00
N ALA A 241 -16.22 21.96 -0.88
CA ALA A 241 -17.47 22.61 -0.51
C ALA A 241 -18.49 21.58 0.00
N GLY A 242 -18.95 21.73 1.24
CA GLY A 242 -19.89 20.83 1.91
C GLY A 242 -19.26 19.59 2.55
N TYR A 243 -17.95 19.42 2.46
CA TYR A 243 -17.18 18.31 3.05
C TYR A 243 -16.11 18.80 4.01
N LEU A 244 -15.61 17.91 4.84
CA LEU A 244 -14.46 18.14 5.70
C LEU A 244 -13.21 17.60 5.03
N ALA A 245 -12.05 18.16 5.35
CA ALA A 245 -10.76 17.62 4.94
C ALA A 245 -9.86 17.46 6.16
N ASP A 246 -9.20 16.30 6.29
CA ASP A 246 -8.16 16.10 7.28
C ASP A 246 -6.83 16.65 6.75
N ARG A 247 -6.01 17.18 7.64
CA ARG A 247 -4.63 17.55 7.32
C ARG A 247 -3.72 16.35 7.53
N TYR A 248 -2.73 16.18 6.66
CA TYR A 248 -1.72 15.16 6.95
C TYR A 248 -0.99 15.48 8.26
N ASP A 249 -0.81 14.47 9.08
CA ASP A 249 0.00 14.50 10.30
C ASP A 249 1.07 13.39 10.30
N VAL A 250 1.20 12.70 9.16
CA VAL A 250 2.26 11.76 8.83
C VAL A 250 2.97 12.26 7.59
N ASN A 251 4.25 12.58 7.73
CA ASN A 251 5.06 13.00 6.59
C ASN A 251 5.35 11.84 5.65
N VAL A 252 5.66 12.16 4.40
CA VAL A 252 5.98 11.19 3.36
C VAL A 252 7.11 10.25 3.78
N ASP A 253 8.17 10.78 4.41
CA ASP A 253 9.33 9.99 4.87
C ASP A 253 8.92 8.87 5.83
N GLU A 254 7.91 9.10 6.68
CA GLU A 254 7.37 8.08 7.58
C GLU A 254 6.58 6.99 6.85
N ARG A 255 6.16 7.22 5.61
CA ARG A 255 5.37 6.29 4.79
C ARG A 255 6.17 5.57 3.70
N ILE A 256 7.42 5.97 3.45
CA ILE A 256 8.30 5.33 2.46
C ILE A 256 8.46 3.83 2.74
N ASP A 257 8.73 3.45 4.00
CA ASP A 257 8.90 2.03 4.35
C ASP A 257 7.62 1.22 4.11
N ARG A 258 6.45 1.84 4.34
CA ARG A 258 5.16 1.21 4.04
C ARG A 258 4.96 1.03 2.54
N ALA A 259 5.29 2.03 1.74
CA ALA A 259 5.24 1.95 0.27
C ALA A 259 6.17 0.85 -0.25
N ARG A 260 7.39 0.76 0.25
CA ARG A 260 8.34 -0.30 -0.09
C ARG A 260 7.79 -1.69 0.18
N GLU A 261 7.23 -1.91 1.37
CA GLU A 261 6.66 -3.22 1.71
C GLU A 261 5.47 -3.55 0.80
N ARG A 262 4.58 -2.60 0.54
CA ARG A 262 3.45 -2.79 -0.39
C ARG A 262 3.91 -3.14 -1.80
N ILE A 263 4.87 -2.39 -2.35
CA ILE A 263 5.47 -2.66 -3.66
C ILE A 263 6.09 -4.06 -3.68
N SER A 264 6.86 -4.42 -2.65
CA SER A 264 7.51 -5.72 -2.55
C SER A 264 6.52 -6.88 -2.50
N VAL A 265 5.45 -6.74 -1.72
CA VAL A 265 4.38 -7.75 -1.62
C VAL A 265 3.60 -7.86 -2.95
N CYS A 266 3.31 -6.72 -3.59
CA CYS A 266 2.62 -6.72 -4.88
C CYS A 266 3.47 -7.38 -5.98
N ALA A 267 4.78 -7.09 -6.03
CA ALA A 267 5.70 -7.75 -6.95
C ALA A 267 5.74 -9.27 -6.71
N GLU A 268 5.85 -9.69 -5.47
CA GLU A 268 5.80 -11.10 -5.07
C GLU A 268 4.53 -11.78 -5.57
N GLN A 269 3.38 -11.18 -5.32
CA GLN A 269 2.09 -11.73 -5.74
C GLN A 269 1.94 -11.79 -7.27
N ALA A 270 2.46 -10.79 -7.98
CA ALA A 270 2.45 -10.77 -9.43
C ALA A 270 3.28 -11.93 -10.01
N PHE A 271 4.49 -12.14 -9.51
CA PHE A 271 5.33 -13.26 -9.94
C PHE A 271 4.78 -14.61 -9.51
N ARG A 272 4.19 -14.73 -8.31
CA ARG A 272 3.55 -15.94 -7.84
C ARG A 272 2.46 -16.45 -8.80
N LYS A 273 1.70 -15.56 -9.44
CA LYS A 273 0.69 -15.91 -10.46
C LYS A 273 1.31 -16.59 -11.69
N THR A 274 2.61 -16.42 -11.92
CA THR A 274 3.33 -17.09 -13.03
C THR A 274 3.84 -18.48 -12.67
N VAL A 275 3.85 -18.84 -11.38
CA VAL A 275 4.26 -20.17 -10.90
C VAL A 275 3.08 -21.12 -11.04
N ARG A 276 3.07 -21.90 -12.12
CA ARG A 276 1.97 -22.77 -12.50
C ARG A 276 2.40 -24.23 -12.59
N GLY A 277 1.42 -25.15 -12.50
CA GLY A 277 1.65 -26.60 -12.64
C GLY A 277 2.01 -27.31 -11.33
N TYR A 278 1.83 -26.66 -10.19
CA TYR A 278 1.99 -27.20 -8.84
C TYR A 278 0.64 -27.28 -8.15
N ASN A 279 0.36 -28.40 -7.47
CA ASN A 279 -0.94 -28.70 -6.85
C ASN A 279 -0.87 -28.84 -5.33
N GLY A 280 0.33 -28.82 -4.75
CA GLY A 280 0.55 -28.97 -3.31
C GLY A 280 0.72 -27.66 -2.56
N GLY A 281 0.98 -26.58 -3.26
CA GLY A 281 1.19 -25.26 -2.67
C GLY A 281 2.38 -24.54 -3.28
N VAL A 282 2.42 -23.22 -3.06
CA VAL A 282 3.53 -22.35 -3.45
C VAL A 282 3.78 -21.38 -2.31
N SER A 283 4.99 -21.36 -1.77
CA SER A 283 5.44 -20.44 -0.74
C SER A 283 6.69 -19.69 -1.20
N VAL A 284 6.91 -18.50 -0.66
CA VAL A 284 8.13 -17.73 -0.92
C VAL A 284 9.26 -18.26 -0.05
N LYS A 285 10.40 -18.56 -0.66
CA LYS A 285 11.62 -18.96 0.03
C LYS A 285 12.58 -17.81 0.22
N ASP A 286 12.71 -16.97 -0.82
CA ASP A 286 13.56 -15.80 -0.81
C ASP A 286 12.97 -14.70 -1.69
N ARG A 287 13.13 -13.44 -1.28
CA ARG A 287 12.63 -12.26 -1.96
C ARG A 287 13.64 -11.14 -1.93
N ASN A 288 14.10 -10.72 -3.09
CA ASN A 288 14.90 -9.52 -3.28
C ASN A 288 14.17 -8.60 -4.26
N VAL A 289 13.82 -7.39 -3.80
CA VAL A 289 13.15 -6.36 -4.61
C VAL A 289 13.95 -5.07 -4.47
N GLN A 290 14.45 -4.58 -5.60
CA GLN A 290 15.17 -3.31 -5.70
C GLN A 290 14.25 -2.28 -6.33
N ILE A 291 13.99 -1.19 -5.60
CA ILE A 291 13.12 -0.10 -6.03
C ILE A 291 14.00 1.02 -6.59
N HIS A 292 13.58 1.60 -7.72
CA HIS A 292 14.27 2.71 -8.35
C HIS A 292 13.26 3.62 -9.07
N ASN A 293 13.71 4.79 -9.55
CA ASN A 293 12.87 5.82 -10.18
C ASN A 293 11.67 6.19 -9.31
N ALA A 294 11.89 6.25 -7.99
CA ALA A 294 10.82 6.44 -7.03
C ALA A 294 10.39 7.91 -6.92
N SER A 295 9.10 8.16 -6.97
CA SER A 295 8.51 9.47 -6.80
C SER A 295 7.22 9.41 -6.00
N TYR A 296 6.73 10.56 -5.54
CA TYR A 296 5.49 10.63 -4.78
C TYR A 296 4.67 11.86 -5.10
N TRP A 297 3.36 11.74 -4.88
CA TRP A 297 2.33 12.75 -5.02
C TRP A 297 1.52 12.88 -3.73
N TYR A 298 0.89 14.03 -3.54
CA TYR A 298 -0.05 14.24 -2.46
C TYR A 298 -1.48 14.29 -3.01
N ALA A 299 -2.39 13.46 -2.44
CA ALA A 299 -3.77 13.37 -2.89
C ALA A 299 -4.78 13.37 -1.74
N MET A 300 -6.02 13.72 -2.06
CA MET A 300 -7.17 13.69 -1.14
C MET A 300 -8.20 12.66 -1.60
N TYR A 301 -8.50 11.69 -0.73
CA TYR A 301 -9.44 10.61 -1.01
C TYR A 301 -10.75 10.78 -0.24
N PRO A 302 -11.91 10.56 -0.88
CA PRO A 302 -13.22 10.77 -0.29
C PRO A 302 -13.64 9.58 0.56
N VAL A 303 -13.95 9.81 1.83
CA VAL A 303 -14.35 8.75 2.77
C VAL A 303 -15.61 9.17 3.52
N TRP A 304 -16.60 8.27 3.58
CA TRP A 304 -17.74 8.42 4.46
C TRP A 304 -17.43 7.79 5.82
N LEU A 305 -17.38 8.60 6.87
CA LEU A 305 -17.07 8.17 8.22
C LEU A 305 -18.32 8.17 9.10
N LEU A 306 -18.52 7.06 9.81
CA LEU A 306 -19.52 6.95 10.87
C LEU A 306 -18.87 6.45 12.14
N ASN A 307 -18.87 7.29 13.17
CA ASN A 307 -18.33 6.96 14.48
C ASN A 307 -19.42 6.48 15.41
N THR A 308 -19.21 5.33 16.05
CA THR A 308 -20.16 4.75 17.02
C THR A 308 -19.45 4.45 18.31
N THR A 309 -20.06 4.85 19.44
CA THR A 309 -19.59 4.41 20.76
C THR A 309 -20.40 3.21 21.22
N TRP A 310 -19.72 2.09 21.46
CA TRP A 310 -20.33 0.88 21.99
C TRP A 310 -19.55 0.37 23.20
N LYS A 311 -20.22 0.21 24.35
CA LYS A 311 -19.63 -0.23 25.62
C LYS A 311 -18.35 0.53 26.03
N GLY A 312 -18.33 1.84 25.77
CA GLY A 312 -17.18 2.69 26.07
C GLY A 312 -16.04 2.65 25.05
N CYS A 313 -16.17 1.83 24.00
CA CYS A 313 -15.21 1.80 22.88
C CYS A 313 -15.74 2.62 21.71
N LEU A 314 -14.87 3.42 21.10
CA LEU A 314 -15.15 4.11 19.85
C LEU A 314 -14.92 3.12 18.70
N LEU A 315 -15.92 2.97 17.87
CA LEU A 315 -15.88 2.12 16.68
C LEU A 315 -16.02 2.99 15.44
N TYR A 316 -15.22 2.71 14.44
CA TYR A 316 -15.25 3.37 13.14
C TYR A 316 -15.88 2.47 12.10
N THR A 317 -16.66 3.06 11.21
CA THR A 317 -17.07 2.44 9.96
C THR A 317 -16.77 3.43 8.86
N SER A 318 -16.02 2.98 7.85
CA SER A 318 -15.68 3.77 6.68
C SER A 318 -16.17 3.05 5.42
N ASP A 319 -16.45 3.81 4.38
CA ASP A 319 -16.78 3.32 3.05
C ASP A 319 -16.14 4.25 2.02
N ALA A 320 -15.58 3.69 0.96
CA ALA A 320 -15.09 4.45 -0.16
C ALA A 320 -16.26 5.17 -0.84
N ALA A 321 -16.05 6.41 -1.22
CA ALA A 321 -17.11 7.25 -1.79
C ALA A 321 -17.08 7.31 -3.33
N ASP A 322 -16.30 6.42 -3.95
CA ASP A 322 -16.06 6.36 -5.39
C ASP A 322 -16.88 5.33 -6.15
N GLU A 323 -17.59 4.40 -5.45
CA GLU A 323 -18.50 3.42 -6.06
C GLU A 323 -19.96 3.87 -6.18
#